data_89aba19c5dc9d95520aa4cdae1688fc2
#
_entry.id   89aba19c5dc9d95520aa4cdae1688fc2
#
_cell.length_a   1.000
_cell.length_b   1.000
_cell.length_c   1.000
_cell.angle_alpha   90.00
_cell.angle_beta   90.00
_cell.angle_gamma   90.00
#
_symmetry.space_group_name_H-M   'P 1'
#
loop_
_entity.id
_entity.type
_entity.pdbx_description
1 polymer ?
#
loop_
_entity_poly.entity_id
_entity_poly.type
_entity_poly.pdbx_seq_one_letter_code
_entity_poly.pdbx_strand_id
1 'polypeptide(L)'
;MNKISLVYYSATGNTEQMAKAIEEGIVEAGGKVTVYKASEMNKEDILSSDVIVMGSSATGAEVIDENDMLPFMEEAGDKFKGKKVYIFGSYGWGGGEYADNWKTQLEGFGANIVAMPILANEEPNEEELAQLKEIGKKLVTI
;
A
#
# COMPACT_ATOMS: atom_id res chain seq x y z
N MET A 1 19.97 -3.83 -1.12
CA MET A 1 18.74 -3.02 -1.09
C MET A 1 17.54 -3.86 -1.50
N ASN A 2 16.41 -3.62 -0.88
CA ASN A 2 15.20 -4.37 -1.20
C ASN A 2 14.66 -4.02 -2.58
N LYS A 3 14.11 -5.01 -3.28
CA LYS A 3 13.28 -4.80 -4.45
C LYS A 3 11.89 -4.42 -3.93
N ILE A 4 11.40 -3.25 -4.32
CA ILE A 4 10.14 -2.69 -3.81
C ILE A 4 9.16 -2.50 -4.96
N SER A 5 7.93 -2.98 -4.79
CA SER A 5 6.82 -2.68 -5.69
C SER A 5 5.74 -1.95 -4.92
N LEU A 6 5.17 -0.92 -5.53
CA LEU A 6 4.07 -0.15 -4.96
C LEU A 6 2.91 -0.20 -5.93
N VAL A 7 1.76 -0.69 -5.47
CA VAL A 7 0.55 -0.74 -6.27
C VAL A 7 -0.57 0.00 -5.53
N TYR A 8 -1.33 0.82 -6.25
CA TYR A 8 -2.37 1.61 -5.59
C TYR A 8 -3.61 1.79 -6.46
N TYR A 9 -4.74 1.98 -5.79
CA TYR A 9 -5.98 2.45 -6.37
C TYR A 9 -6.34 3.78 -5.74
N SER A 10 -6.61 4.79 -6.56
CA SER A 10 -6.99 6.13 -6.10
C SER A 10 -8.25 6.59 -6.82
N ALA A 11 -9.33 6.78 -6.07
CA ALA A 11 -10.60 7.21 -6.64
C ALA A 11 -10.59 8.69 -7.03
N THR A 12 -9.98 9.54 -6.20
CA THR A 12 -10.02 11.00 -6.36
C THR A 12 -8.65 11.68 -6.37
N GLY A 13 -7.58 10.91 -6.38
CA GLY A 13 -6.22 11.44 -6.35
C GLY A 13 -5.61 11.53 -4.96
N ASN A 14 -6.37 11.29 -3.89
CA ASN A 14 -5.85 11.38 -2.52
C ASN A 14 -4.85 10.27 -2.22
N THR A 15 -5.21 9.02 -2.50
CA THR A 15 -4.30 7.89 -2.31
C THR A 15 -3.09 7.99 -3.23
N GLU A 16 -3.26 8.55 -4.42
CA GLU A 16 -2.15 8.79 -5.35
C GLU A 16 -1.11 9.74 -4.75
N GLN A 17 -1.54 10.81 -4.11
CA GLN A 17 -0.63 11.74 -3.42
C GLN A 17 0.18 11.02 -2.33
N MET A 18 -0.49 10.12 -1.61
CA MET A 18 0.16 9.32 -0.57
C MET A 18 1.20 8.38 -1.18
N ALA A 19 0.86 7.72 -2.29
CA ALA A 19 1.77 6.85 -3.01
C ALA A 19 3.02 7.59 -3.46
N LYS A 20 2.86 8.81 -3.98
CA LYS A 20 3.98 9.65 -4.41
C LYS A 20 4.91 10.01 -3.25
N ALA A 21 4.35 10.27 -2.07
CA ALA A 21 5.16 10.59 -0.90
C ALA A 21 6.05 9.39 -0.50
N ILE A 22 5.50 8.17 -0.52
CA ILE A 22 6.27 6.97 -0.24
C ILE A 22 7.36 6.79 -1.29
N GLU A 23 7.02 6.96 -2.56
CA GLU A 23 7.97 6.86 -3.67
C GLU A 23 9.14 7.82 -3.49
N GLU A 24 8.85 9.08 -3.16
CA GLU A 24 9.87 10.09 -2.92
C GLU A 24 10.82 9.67 -1.79
N GLY A 25 10.28 9.13 -0.71
CA GLY A 25 11.10 8.65 0.42
C GLY A 25 12.03 7.53 0.01
N ILE A 26 11.53 6.57 -0.78
CA ILE A 26 12.34 5.46 -1.28
C ILE A 26 13.50 5.98 -2.14
N VAL A 27 13.20 6.88 -3.06
CA VAL A 27 14.21 7.45 -3.97
C VAL A 27 15.24 8.27 -3.20
N GLU A 28 14.81 9.09 -2.25
CA GLU A 28 15.73 9.88 -1.43
C GLU A 28 16.70 9.02 -0.62
N ALA A 29 16.26 7.85 -0.19
CA ALA A 29 17.13 6.91 0.53
C ALA A 29 18.01 6.06 -0.39
N GLY A 30 17.98 6.34 -1.69
CA GLY A 30 18.80 5.62 -2.67
C GLY A 30 18.18 4.33 -3.18
N GLY A 31 16.94 4.06 -2.83
CA GLY A 31 16.22 2.86 -3.27
C GLY A 31 15.59 3.02 -4.64
N LYS A 32 15.07 1.89 -5.13
CA LYS A 32 14.30 1.86 -6.38
C LYS A 32 12.95 1.22 -6.13
N VAL A 33 11.93 1.71 -6.77
CA VAL A 33 10.57 1.20 -6.64
C VAL A 33 9.91 1.18 -8.00
N THR A 34 9.14 0.13 -8.28
CA THR A 34 8.27 0.09 -9.45
C THR A 34 6.87 0.41 -8.97
N VAL A 35 6.24 1.42 -9.57
CA VAL A 35 4.92 1.89 -9.18
C VAL A 35 3.90 1.45 -10.21
N TYR A 36 2.82 0.84 -9.74
CA TYR A 36 1.71 0.38 -10.59
C TYR A 36 0.40 0.99 -10.13
N LYS A 37 -0.42 1.40 -11.09
CA LYS A 37 -1.84 1.59 -10.81
C LYS A 37 -2.47 0.20 -10.70
N ALA A 38 -3.47 0.05 -9.83
CA ALA A 38 -4.09 -1.27 -9.61
C ALA A 38 -4.59 -1.91 -10.91
N SER A 39 -5.18 -1.10 -11.81
CA SER A 39 -5.70 -1.59 -13.09
C SER A 39 -4.61 -2.03 -14.08
N GLU A 40 -3.35 -1.70 -13.81
CA GLU A 40 -2.23 -1.96 -14.72
C GLU A 40 -1.12 -2.78 -14.05
N MET A 41 -1.42 -3.43 -12.92
CA MET A 41 -0.40 -4.13 -12.16
C MET A 41 0.16 -5.36 -12.87
N ASN A 42 1.45 -5.61 -12.64
CA ASN A 42 2.10 -6.86 -13.00
C ASN A 42 2.21 -7.71 -11.73
N LYS A 43 1.31 -8.67 -11.59
CA LYS A 43 1.20 -9.48 -10.37
C LYS A 43 2.45 -10.29 -10.07
N GLU A 44 3.08 -10.86 -11.08
CA GLU A 44 4.31 -11.63 -10.90
C GLU A 44 5.46 -10.77 -10.38
N ASP A 45 5.62 -9.59 -10.96
CA ASP A 45 6.67 -8.67 -10.53
C ASP A 45 6.44 -8.21 -9.09
N ILE A 46 5.21 -7.87 -8.76
CA ILE A 46 4.84 -7.45 -7.41
C ILE A 46 5.15 -8.55 -6.40
N LEU A 47 4.71 -9.77 -6.67
CA LEU A 47 4.88 -10.91 -5.76
C LEU A 47 6.33 -11.40 -5.66
N SER A 48 7.19 -11.02 -6.61
CA SER A 48 8.62 -11.34 -6.55
C SER A 48 9.42 -10.30 -5.76
N SER A 49 8.77 -9.23 -5.32
CA SER A 49 9.44 -8.15 -4.59
C SER A 49 9.73 -8.54 -3.15
N ASP A 50 10.79 -7.95 -2.59
CA ASP A 50 11.13 -8.12 -1.17
C ASP A 50 10.15 -7.38 -0.28
N VAL A 51 9.70 -6.21 -0.74
CA VAL A 51 8.73 -5.37 -0.03
C VAL A 51 7.59 -5.04 -0.99
N ILE A 52 6.36 -5.24 -0.54
CA ILE A 52 5.16 -4.92 -1.31
C ILE A 52 4.42 -3.80 -0.59
N VAL A 53 4.24 -2.68 -1.28
CA VAL A 53 3.49 -1.54 -0.75
C VAL A 53 2.17 -1.44 -1.50
N MET A 54 1.07 -1.43 -0.76
CA MET A 54 -0.26 -1.39 -1.36
C MET A 54 -1.09 -0.27 -0.77
N GLY A 55 -1.71 0.50 -1.66
CA GLY A 55 -2.61 1.57 -1.25
C GLY A 55 -3.97 1.46 -1.92
N SER A 56 -5.02 1.81 -1.20
CA SER A 56 -6.36 1.83 -1.76
C SER A 56 -7.23 2.87 -1.06
N SER A 57 -7.98 3.62 -1.87
CA SER A 57 -9.09 4.40 -1.34
C SER A 57 -10.16 3.45 -0.83
N ALA A 58 -10.85 3.82 0.25
CA ALA A 58 -12.04 3.08 0.67
C ALA A 58 -13.13 3.26 -0.39
N THR A 59 -13.78 2.17 -0.77
CA THR A 59 -14.83 2.18 -1.79
C THR A 59 -16.10 1.51 -1.28
N GLY A 60 -17.22 1.84 -1.88
CA GLY A 60 -18.51 1.20 -1.60
C GLY A 60 -18.83 1.13 -0.10
N ALA A 61 -18.92 -0.08 0.43
CA ALA A 61 -19.24 -0.34 1.84
C ALA A 61 -17.97 -0.37 2.72
N GLU A 62 -17.06 0.57 2.51
CA GLU A 62 -15.79 0.70 3.22
C GLU A 62 -14.91 -0.54 3.09
N VAL A 63 -14.58 -0.88 1.85
CA VAL A 63 -13.65 -1.95 1.52
C VAL A 63 -12.57 -1.42 0.59
N ILE A 64 -11.51 -2.18 0.41
CA ILE A 64 -10.51 -1.84 -0.61
C ILE A 64 -11.14 -1.95 -1.99
N ASP A 65 -10.47 -1.39 -3.00
CA ASP A 65 -10.94 -1.46 -4.38
C ASP A 65 -11.37 -2.88 -4.74
N GLU A 66 -12.61 -3.02 -5.19
CA GLU A 66 -13.21 -4.33 -5.51
C GLU A 66 -12.92 -4.78 -6.93
N ASN A 67 -12.45 -3.90 -7.79
CA ASN A 67 -12.20 -4.24 -9.20
C ASN A 67 -10.85 -4.89 -9.44
N ASP A 68 -9.83 -4.43 -8.76
CA ASP A 68 -8.45 -4.87 -9.00
C ASP A 68 -7.72 -5.32 -7.72
N MET A 69 -7.79 -4.52 -6.65
CA MET A 69 -7.06 -4.84 -5.42
C MET A 69 -7.62 -6.06 -4.70
N LEU A 70 -8.93 -6.14 -4.52
CA LEU A 70 -9.54 -7.28 -3.83
C LEU A 70 -9.32 -8.59 -4.61
N PRO A 71 -9.54 -8.63 -5.93
CA PRO A 71 -9.21 -9.85 -6.71
C PRO A 71 -7.74 -10.23 -6.61
N PHE A 72 -6.83 -9.24 -6.60
CA PHE A 72 -5.41 -9.51 -6.43
C PHE A 72 -5.12 -10.16 -5.08
N MET A 73 -5.74 -9.65 -4.01
CA MET A 73 -5.58 -10.23 -2.67
C MET A 73 -6.02 -11.68 -2.62
N GLU A 74 -7.20 -11.97 -3.19
CA GLU A 74 -7.77 -13.31 -3.18
C GLU A 74 -6.96 -14.28 -4.05
N GLU A 75 -6.51 -13.83 -5.20
CA GLU A 75 -5.72 -14.64 -6.12
C GLU A 75 -4.32 -14.93 -5.59
N ALA A 76 -3.67 -13.94 -4.99
CA ALA A 76 -2.33 -14.08 -4.45
C ALA A 76 -2.30 -14.93 -3.18
N GLY A 77 -3.22 -14.68 -2.25
CA GLY A 77 -3.38 -15.49 -1.05
C GLY A 77 -2.06 -15.79 -0.34
N ASP A 78 -1.74 -17.07 -0.22
CA ASP A 78 -0.56 -17.55 0.49
C ASP A 78 0.78 -17.10 -0.13
N LYS A 79 0.77 -16.54 -1.32
CA LYS A 79 1.99 -16.00 -1.93
C LYS A 79 2.52 -14.79 -1.17
N PHE A 80 1.70 -14.19 -0.31
CA PHE A 80 2.15 -13.14 0.60
C PHE A 80 2.94 -13.68 1.79
N LYS A 81 2.93 -14.98 2.03
CA LYS A 81 3.61 -15.59 3.19
C LYS A 81 5.09 -15.19 3.25
N GLY A 82 5.49 -14.62 4.38
CA GLY A 82 6.86 -14.18 4.60
C GLY A 82 7.23 -12.87 3.90
N LYS A 83 6.32 -12.28 3.15
CA LYS A 83 6.60 -11.00 2.48
C LYS A 83 6.45 -9.83 3.44
N LYS A 84 7.31 -8.85 3.28
CA LYS A 84 7.19 -7.58 4.01
C LYS A 84 6.19 -6.71 3.27
N VAL A 85 5.16 -6.27 3.97
CA VAL A 85 4.05 -5.53 3.35
C VAL A 85 3.78 -4.25 4.14
N TYR A 86 3.54 -3.16 3.42
CA TYR A 86 3.05 -1.93 3.98
C TYR A 86 1.77 -1.51 3.25
N ILE A 87 0.75 -1.08 4.00
CA ILE A 87 -0.51 -0.63 3.41
C ILE A 87 -0.84 0.79 3.85
N PHE A 88 -1.56 1.50 2.99
CA PHE A 88 -1.98 2.88 3.23
C PHE A 88 -3.24 3.17 2.44
N GLY A 89 -3.86 4.31 2.68
CA GLY A 89 -5.03 4.70 1.90
C GLY A 89 -5.76 5.91 2.44
N SER A 90 -6.83 6.28 1.74
CA SER A 90 -7.68 7.39 2.11
C SER A 90 -9.14 6.93 2.23
N TYR A 91 -9.91 7.63 3.07
CA TYR A 91 -11.32 7.30 3.28
C TYR A 91 -12.13 8.60 3.43
N GLY A 92 -13.43 8.54 3.11
CA GLY A 92 -14.30 9.70 3.21
C GLY A 92 -15.17 9.69 4.46
N TRP A 93 -15.68 8.48 4.83
CA TRP A 93 -16.51 8.29 6.01
C TRP A 93 -16.20 6.93 6.62
N GLY A 94 -16.77 6.67 7.79
CA GLY A 94 -16.53 5.41 8.49
C GLY A 94 -15.39 5.53 9.48
N GLY A 95 -14.29 5.41 9.45
CA GLY A 95 -13.22 5.51 10.44
C GLY A 95 -11.98 4.73 10.04
N GLY A 96 -11.92 4.32 8.76
CA GLY A 96 -10.76 3.61 8.26
C GLY A 96 -10.73 2.13 8.64
N GLU A 97 -11.84 1.57 9.06
CA GLU A 97 -11.93 0.15 9.44
C GLU A 97 -11.56 -0.79 8.31
N TYR A 98 -11.75 -0.35 7.05
CA TYR A 98 -11.39 -1.16 5.89
C TYR A 98 -9.90 -1.55 5.90
N ALA A 99 -9.05 -0.69 6.41
CA ALA A 99 -7.62 -0.96 6.50
C ALA A 99 -7.30 -2.00 7.58
N ASP A 100 -8.05 -2.00 8.69
CA ASP A 100 -7.90 -3.01 9.73
C ASP A 100 -8.28 -4.38 9.18
N ASN A 101 -9.37 -4.45 8.43
CA ASN A 101 -9.80 -5.68 7.79
C ASN A 101 -8.79 -6.16 6.76
N TRP A 102 -8.22 -5.24 5.99
CA TRP A 102 -7.20 -5.54 4.99
C TRP A 102 -5.92 -6.08 5.65
N LYS A 103 -5.49 -5.42 6.71
CA LYS A 103 -4.33 -5.86 7.49
C LYS A 103 -4.54 -7.27 8.05
N THR A 104 -5.71 -7.53 8.62
CA THR A 104 -6.06 -8.85 9.16
C THR A 104 -6.03 -9.91 8.07
N GLN A 105 -6.53 -9.61 6.88
CA GLN A 105 -6.50 -10.52 5.75
C GLN A 105 -5.05 -10.85 5.35
N LEU A 106 -4.20 -9.83 5.24
CA LEU A 106 -2.79 -10.01 4.89
C LEU A 106 -2.05 -10.83 5.94
N GLU A 107 -2.29 -10.56 7.21
CA GLU A 107 -1.69 -11.34 8.29
C GLU A 107 -2.16 -12.79 8.25
N GLY A 108 -3.41 -13.01 7.91
CA GLY A 108 -3.96 -14.36 7.71
C GLY A 108 -3.28 -15.12 6.58
N PHE A 109 -2.78 -14.42 5.57
CA PHE A 109 -2.01 -15.01 4.48
C PHE A 109 -0.52 -15.18 4.84
N GLY A 110 -0.11 -14.78 6.02
CA GLY A 110 1.28 -14.91 6.46
C GLY A 110 2.17 -13.74 6.12
N ALA A 111 1.61 -12.61 5.67
CA ALA A 111 2.39 -11.41 5.40
C ALA A 111 2.87 -10.76 6.70
N ASN A 112 4.01 -10.09 6.62
CA ASN A 112 4.57 -9.34 7.73
C ASN A 112 4.33 -7.85 7.50
N ILE A 113 3.40 -7.28 8.27
CA ILE A 113 3.08 -5.85 8.18
C ILE A 113 4.17 -5.09 8.92
N VAL A 114 4.96 -4.31 8.19
CA VAL A 114 6.21 -3.74 8.71
C VAL A 114 6.06 -2.48 9.55
N ALA A 115 4.90 -1.82 9.46
CA ALA A 115 4.63 -0.61 10.25
C ALA A 115 3.14 -0.35 10.31
N MET A 116 2.72 0.52 11.21
CA MET A 116 1.32 0.93 11.32
C MET A 116 0.85 1.59 10.02
N PRO A 117 -0.27 1.17 9.44
CA PRO A 117 -0.81 1.81 8.25
C PRO A 117 -1.11 3.29 8.49
N ILE A 118 -0.79 4.13 7.52
CA ILE A 118 -1.16 5.55 7.56
C ILE A 118 -2.40 5.73 6.70
N LEU A 119 -3.45 6.29 7.30
CA LEU A 119 -4.71 6.54 6.64
C LEU A 119 -5.02 8.03 6.69
N ALA A 120 -5.47 8.58 5.56
CA ALA A 120 -5.88 9.97 5.48
C ALA A 120 -7.39 10.07 5.36
N ASN A 121 -8.01 10.97 6.12
CA ASN A 121 -9.43 11.29 5.94
C ASN A 121 -9.53 12.28 4.77
N GLU A 122 -9.97 11.78 3.63
CA GLU A 122 -10.00 12.51 2.36
C GLU A 122 -8.59 12.93 1.93
N GLU A 123 -8.31 14.22 1.80
CA GLU A 123 -7.01 14.70 1.35
C GLU A 123 -5.94 14.53 2.44
N PRO A 124 -4.79 13.94 2.12
CA PRO A 124 -3.71 13.81 3.10
C PRO A 124 -3.14 15.19 3.46
N ASN A 125 -2.88 15.41 4.75
CA ASN A 125 -2.27 16.65 5.20
C ASN A 125 -0.74 16.56 5.11
N GLU A 126 -0.05 17.68 5.38
CA GLU A 126 1.40 17.77 5.28
C GLU A 126 2.10 16.81 6.23
N GLU A 127 1.57 16.63 7.44
CA GLU A 127 2.14 15.71 8.41
C GLU A 127 2.07 14.27 7.94
N GLU A 128 0.92 13.87 7.40
CA GLU A 128 0.71 12.52 6.85
C GLU A 128 1.64 12.25 5.68
N LEU A 129 1.78 13.23 4.78
CA LEU A 129 2.70 13.09 3.65
C LEU A 129 4.15 12.98 4.10
N ALA A 130 4.54 13.75 5.13
CA ALA A 130 5.89 13.66 5.70
C ALA A 130 6.13 12.29 6.34
N GLN A 131 5.15 11.75 7.06
CA GLN A 131 5.25 10.43 7.67
C GLN A 131 5.38 9.34 6.62
N LEU A 132 4.63 9.44 5.53
CA LEU A 132 4.70 8.49 4.42
C LEU A 132 6.06 8.52 3.74
N LYS A 133 6.64 9.69 3.59
CA LYS A 133 7.99 9.84 3.05
C LYS A 133 9.02 9.15 3.95
N GLU A 134 8.90 9.30 5.27
CA GLU A 134 9.78 8.63 6.21
C GLU A 134 9.60 7.10 6.16
N ILE A 135 8.36 6.62 6.00
CA ILE A 135 8.10 5.20 5.78
C ILE A 135 8.85 4.73 4.52
N GLY A 136 8.73 5.46 3.42
CA GLY A 136 9.43 5.13 2.18
C GLY A 136 10.94 4.94 2.39
N LYS A 137 11.56 5.85 3.15
CA LYS A 137 12.99 5.75 3.44
C LYS A 137 13.34 4.46 4.21
N LYS A 138 12.49 4.06 5.16
CA LYS A 138 12.70 2.84 5.95
C LYS A 138 12.57 1.59 5.11
N LEU A 139 11.68 1.57 4.13
CA LEU A 139 11.43 0.39 3.32
C LEU A 139 12.65 -0.08 2.53
N VAL A 140 13.59 0.81 2.30
CA VAL A 140 14.79 0.50 1.50
C VAL A 140 15.68 -0.54 2.18
N THR A 141 15.72 -0.55 3.50
CA THR A 141 16.67 -1.37 4.27
C THR A 141 16.06 -2.28 5.33
N ILE A 142 14.75 -2.40 5.38
CA ILE A 142 14.11 -3.26 6.40
C ILE A 142 14.32 -4.75 6.16
#